data_b638a4c9699dfc608ac2312438de3a84
#
_entry.id   b638a4c9699dfc608ac2312438de3a84
#
_cell.length_a   1.000
_cell.length_b   1.000
_cell.length_c   1.000
_cell.angle_alpha   90.00
_cell.angle_beta   90.00
_cell.angle_gamma   90.00
#
_symmetry.space_group_name_H-M   'P 1'
#
loop_
_entity.id
_entity.type
_entity.pdbx_description
1 polymer ?
#
loop_
_entity_poly.entity_id
_entity_poly.type
_entity_poly.pdbx_seq_one_letter_code
_entity_poly.pdbx_strand_id
1 'polypeptide(L)'
;MEKLIPRIREIAKKIAETENRRRGVASLLREASPRLGLFQRVEQSSLKDVKVVGVDGGMAKKSLHGMDCVLVRSVGACFHYQNSKIKEVSYYPSKIPPMQAEVTDLMSDIDWNYYTSIVRESSEVRTAISCIENFRPALLLMDGSIVPHHADKPARLSPAYQAYRSVVSEYKLLYEACASAGTMLAGIIEDSRAVRFCDIVKGQISAFMGDGQENVSELLCRTRDTNLLFWALQKGERTMPFGYCEDPKDHPILRDFDEKHSMRVSSFYVKTAELDRPVRVDYMKDREGIEDEIASILLAISGHHSSYGLPAPIIEADNVAKLSESEMENFYFQILAFAGNLPSIMQLRRETRPF
;
A
#
# COMPACT_ATOMS: atom_id res chain seq x y z
N MET A 1 16.30 -34.55 5.49
CA MET A 1 16.39 -33.71 4.26
C MET A 1 16.28 -34.55 2.99
N GLU A 2 16.94 -35.69 2.85
CA GLU A 2 16.89 -36.51 1.60
C GLU A 2 15.48 -36.89 1.12
N LYS A 3 14.55 -37.22 2.04
CA LYS A 3 13.14 -37.53 1.69
C LYS A 3 12.34 -36.34 1.15
N LEU A 4 12.80 -35.09 1.38
CA LEU A 4 12.13 -33.87 0.90
C LEU A 4 12.56 -33.48 -0.55
N ILE A 5 13.73 -33.93 -0.99
CA ILE A 5 14.28 -33.52 -2.30
C ILE A 5 13.34 -33.87 -3.48
N PRO A 6 12.75 -35.08 -3.55
CA PRO A 6 11.82 -35.40 -4.65
C PRO A 6 10.58 -34.47 -4.64
N ARG A 7 10.06 -34.16 -3.45
CA ARG A 7 8.92 -33.27 -3.28
C ARG A 7 9.25 -31.82 -3.68
N ILE A 8 10.44 -31.34 -3.32
CA ILE A 8 10.93 -30.02 -3.72
C ILE A 8 11.04 -29.93 -5.24
N ARG A 9 11.58 -30.97 -5.91
CA ARG A 9 11.67 -30.99 -7.37
C ARG A 9 10.30 -30.98 -8.04
N GLU A 10 9.35 -31.75 -7.52
CA GLU A 10 7.96 -31.76 -8.04
C GLU A 10 7.31 -30.36 -7.91
N ILE A 11 7.46 -29.71 -6.76
CA ILE A 11 6.94 -28.35 -6.53
C ILE A 11 7.60 -27.36 -7.49
N ALA A 12 8.93 -27.39 -7.61
CA ALA A 12 9.67 -26.53 -8.53
C ALA A 12 9.22 -26.68 -9.99
N LYS A 13 8.98 -27.94 -10.43
CA LYS A 13 8.46 -28.22 -11.75
C LYS A 13 7.07 -27.59 -11.97
N LYS A 14 6.15 -27.77 -11.02
CA LYS A 14 4.80 -27.17 -11.08
C LYS A 14 4.83 -25.65 -11.12
N ILE A 15 5.73 -25.03 -10.33
CA ILE A 15 5.93 -23.58 -10.37
C ILE A 15 6.41 -23.14 -11.76
N ALA A 16 7.45 -23.80 -12.30
CA ALA A 16 8.00 -23.46 -13.61
C ALA A 16 6.96 -23.62 -14.75
N GLU A 17 6.16 -24.69 -14.72
CA GLU A 17 5.07 -24.91 -15.68
C GLU A 17 4.02 -23.80 -15.60
N THR A 18 3.64 -23.38 -14.38
CA THR A 18 2.68 -22.30 -14.17
C THR A 18 3.23 -20.96 -14.67
N GLU A 19 4.50 -20.66 -14.38
CA GLU A 19 5.15 -19.44 -14.86
C GLU A 19 5.27 -19.39 -16.39
N ASN A 20 5.58 -20.52 -17.03
CA ASN A 20 5.61 -20.60 -18.48
C ASN A 20 4.22 -20.34 -19.11
N ARG A 21 3.15 -20.86 -18.50
CA ARG A 21 1.77 -20.55 -18.93
C ARG A 21 1.44 -19.06 -18.77
N ARG A 22 1.83 -18.42 -17.64
CA ARG A 22 1.65 -16.98 -17.41
C ARG A 22 2.40 -16.15 -18.46
N ARG A 23 3.63 -16.52 -18.78
CA ARG A 23 4.42 -15.86 -19.83
C ARG A 23 3.74 -15.97 -21.20
N GLY A 24 3.17 -17.13 -21.53
CA GLY A 24 2.39 -17.30 -22.76
C GLY A 24 1.18 -16.36 -22.81
N VAL A 25 0.40 -16.28 -21.73
CA VAL A 25 -0.74 -15.36 -21.64
C VAL A 25 -0.28 -13.90 -21.69
N ALA A 26 0.81 -13.55 -21.02
CA ALA A 26 1.37 -12.19 -21.07
C ALA A 26 1.77 -11.79 -22.51
N SER A 27 2.32 -12.71 -23.31
CA SER A 27 2.63 -12.46 -24.73
C SER A 27 1.37 -12.19 -25.55
N LEU A 28 0.32 -12.98 -25.35
CA LEU A 28 -0.98 -12.76 -26.01
C LEU A 28 -1.57 -11.38 -25.64
N LEU A 29 -1.46 -10.97 -24.39
CA LEU A 29 -1.92 -9.63 -23.94
C LEU A 29 -1.13 -8.52 -24.61
N ARG A 30 0.18 -8.69 -24.77
CA ARG A 30 1.00 -7.71 -25.50
C ARG A 30 0.60 -7.59 -26.96
N GLU A 31 0.32 -8.68 -27.63
CA GLU A 31 -0.16 -8.71 -29.02
C GLU A 31 -1.55 -8.03 -29.15
N ALA A 32 -2.43 -8.23 -28.16
CA ALA A 32 -3.77 -7.63 -28.13
C ALA A 32 -3.73 -6.16 -27.67
N SER A 33 -2.71 -5.72 -26.95
CA SER A 33 -2.61 -4.39 -26.32
C SER A 33 -2.84 -3.22 -27.28
N PRO A 34 -2.32 -3.18 -28.53
CA PRO A 34 -2.58 -2.07 -29.43
C PRO A 34 -4.06 -1.85 -29.78
N ARG A 35 -4.87 -2.92 -29.71
CA ARG A 35 -6.32 -2.86 -29.97
C ARG A 35 -7.13 -2.61 -28.72
N LEU A 36 -6.69 -3.11 -27.55
CA LEU A 36 -7.40 -3.05 -26.28
C LEU A 36 -6.92 -1.89 -25.38
N GLY A 37 -5.84 -1.20 -25.73
CA GLY A 37 -5.28 -0.12 -24.92
C GLY A 37 -4.73 -0.59 -23.55
N LEU A 38 -4.28 -1.86 -23.45
CA LEU A 38 -3.94 -2.46 -22.16
C LEU A 38 -2.67 -1.87 -21.54
N PHE A 39 -1.67 -1.59 -22.35
CA PHE A 39 -0.36 -1.10 -21.90
C PHE A 39 0.01 0.18 -22.63
N GLN A 40 0.55 1.13 -21.87
CA GLN A 40 0.94 2.42 -22.38
C GLN A 40 2.36 2.75 -21.92
N ARG A 41 3.19 3.22 -22.86
CA ARG A 41 4.50 3.78 -22.57
C ARG A 41 4.33 5.16 -21.93
N VAL A 42 5.05 5.40 -20.85
CA VAL A 42 5.04 6.68 -20.13
C VAL A 42 6.43 7.31 -20.20
N GLU A 43 6.49 8.59 -20.54
CA GLU A 43 7.72 9.33 -20.50
C GLU A 43 8.06 9.77 -19.08
N GLN A 44 9.32 9.65 -18.71
CA GLN A 44 9.79 10.04 -17.39
C GLN A 44 9.79 11.57 -17.24
N SER A 45 9.25 12.05 -16.11
CA SER A 45 9.22 13.47 -15.78
C SER A 45 10.61 14.08 -15.64
N SER A 46 10.78 15.30 -16.11
CA SER A 46 12.02 16.08 -15.94
C SER A 46 12.17 16.71 -14.55
N LEU A 47 11.16 16.59 -13.67
CA LEU A 47 11.15 17.10 -12.28
C LEU A 47 11.82 18.49 -12.14
N LYS A 48 11.33 19.49 -12.88
CA LYS A 48 12.00 20.82 -12.96
C LYS A 48 12.01 21.56 -11.61
N ASP A 49 10.90 21.56 -10.90
CA ASP A 49 10.71 22.13 -9.56
C ASP A 49 9.50 21.44 -8.92
N VAL A 50 9.71 20.23 -8.40
CA VAL A 50 8.63 19.33 -7.97
C VAL A 50 8.90 18.85 -6.54
N LYS A 51 7.92 19.00 -5.66
CA LYS A 51 7.92 18.40 -4.34
C LYS A 51 7.07 17.14 -4.37
N VAL A 52 7.63 16.04 -3.89
CA VAL A 52 6.93 14.77 -3.68
C VAL A 52 7.08 14.36 -2.24
N VAL A 53 5.97 14.03 -1.59
CA VAL A 53 5.97 13.55 -0.20
C VAL A 53 5.62 12.07 -0.19
N GLY A 54 6.41 11.28 0.53
CA GLY A 54 6.04 9.92 0.94
C GLY A 54 5.63 9.93 2.40
N VAL A 55 4.54 9.27 2.74
CA VAL A 55 4.02 9.14 4.11
C VAL A 55 3.93 7.69 4.49
N ASP A 56 4.46 7.36 5.66
CA ASP A 56 4.36 6.03 6.27
C ASP A 56 4.24 6.13 7.79
N GLY A 57 3.76 5.04 8.39
CA GLY A 57 3.59 4.89 9.83
C GLY A 57 4.01 3.53 10.36
N GLY A 58 4.93 3.56 11.31
CA GLY A 58 5.31 2.39 12.10
C GLY A 58 4.45 2.20 13.33
N MET A 59 4.29 0.96 13.76
CA MET A 59 3.70 0.62 15.05
C MET A 59 4.46 -0.49 15.77
N ALA A 60 4.45 -0.43 17.10
CA ALA A 60 4.84 -1.52 17.99
C ALA A 60 3.74 -1.71 19.03
N LYS A 61 3.41 -2.96 19.36
CA LYS A 61 2.32 -3.26 20.30
C LYS A 61 2.72 -4.31 21.31
N LYS A 62 2.14 -4.21 22.50
CA LYS A 62 2.38 -5.15 23.60
C LYS A 62 1.09 -5.37 24.39
N SER A 63 0.70 -6.64 24.50
CA SER A 63 -0.42 -7.03 25.38
C SER A 63 0.13 -7.39 26.76
N LEU A 64 -0.44 -6.79 27.79
CA LEU A 64 -0.11 -7.05 29.19
C LEU A 64 -1.25 -7.83 29.86
N HIS A 65 -1.08 -8.19 31.14
CA HIS A 65 -2.08 -9.02 31.83
C HIS A 65 -3.47 -8.36 31.95
N GLY A 66 -3.53 -7.06 32.12
CA GLY A 66 -4.79 -6.31 32.31
C GLY A 66 -5.01 -5.15 31.35
N MET A 67 -4.14 -4.93 30.38
CA MET A 67 -4.25 -3.85 29.40
C MET A 67 -3.47 -4.13 28.13
N ASP A 68 -3.78 -3.42 27.07
CA ASP A 68 -3.08 -3.44 25.80
C ASP A 68 -2.43 -2.07 25.52
N CYS A 69 -1.19 -2.08 25.02
CA CYS A 69 -0.42 -0.88 24.69
C CYS A 69 -0.01 -0.90 23.23
N VAL A 70 -0.14 0.23 22.54
CA VAL A 70 0.39 0.45 21.20
C VAL A 70 1.19 1.75 21.14
N LEU A 71 2.33 1.69 20.49
CA LEU A 71 3.11 2.84 20.07
C LEU A 71 2.93 3.02 18.57
N VAL A 72 2.69 4.23 18.14
CA VAL A 72 2.65 4.59 16.72
C VAL A 72 3.56 5.78 16.46
N ARG A 73 4.11 5.81 15.26
CA ARG A 73 4.93 6.91 14.76
C ARG A 73 4.60 7.06 13.28
N SER A 74 4.35 8.27 12.81
CA SER A 74 4.17 8.54 11.39
C SER A 74 5.02 9.71 10.94
N VAL A 75 5.44 9.68 9.69
CA VAL A 75 6.32 10.69 9.09
C VAL A 75 5.94 10.92 7.63
N GLY A 76 6.04 12.19 7.21
CA GLY A 76 6.09 12.56 5.82
C GLY A 76 7.50 12.99 5.44
N ALA A 77 8.08 12.31 4.45
CA ALA A 77 9.39 12.65 3.86
C ALA A 77 9.17 13.42 2.55
N CYS A 78 9.44 14.72 2.57
CA CYS A 78 9.29 15.62 1.43
C CYS A 78 10.59 15.75 0.65
N PHE A 79 10.61 15.24 -0.56
CA PHE A 79 11.71 15.38 -1.50
C PHE A 79 11.43 16.54 -2.47
N HIS A 80 12.26 17.54 -2.43
CA HIS A 80 12.21 18.64 -3.38
C HIS A 80 13.21 18.37 -4.52
N TYR A 81 12.67 18.12 -5.70
CA TYR A 81 13.45 17.89 -6.91
C TYR A 81 13.60 19.17 -7.72
N GLN A 82 14.81 19.45 -8.19
CA GLN A 82 15.09 20.52 -9.11
C GLN A 82 15.95 19.99 -10.27
N ASN A 83 15.44 20.08 -11.50
CA ASN A 83 16.12 19.56 -12.69
C ASN A 83 16.54 18.08 -12.53
N SER A 84 15.61 17.24 -12.09
CA SER A 84 15.78 15.79 -11.84
C SER A 84 16.82 15.43 -10.77
N LYS A 85 17.25 16.38 -9.95
CA LYS A 85 18.15 16.15 -8.81
C LYS A 85 17.44 16.50 -7.52
N ILE A 86 17.74 15.75 -6.46
CA ILE A 86 17.26 16.07 -5.12
C ILE A 86 17.99 17.34 -4.66
N LYS A 87 17.23 18.40 -4.40
CA LYS A 87 17.71 19.65 -3.85
C LYS A 87 17.72 19.63 -2.34
N GLU A 88 16.66 19.10 -1.76
CA GLU A 88 16.43 19.08 -0.33
C GLU A 88 15.51 17.92 0.06
N VAL A 89 15.70 17.40 1.26
CA VAL A 89 14.76 16.46 1.91
C VAL A 89 14.35 17.05 3.25
N SER A 90 13.06 17.26 3.43
CA SER A 90 12.46 17.80 4.65
C SER A 90 11.47 16.79 5.24
N TYR A 91 11.20 16.87 6.54
CA TYR A 91 10.36 15.90 7.24
C TYR A 91 9.27 16.59 8.04
N TYR A 92 8.09 15.95 8.10
CA TYR A 92 7.02 16.34 9.02
C TYR A 92 6.61 15.13 9.88
N PRO A 93 6.51 15.27 11.22
CA PRO A 93 6.77 16.49 12.00
C PRO A 93 8.28 16.80 12.11
N SER A 94 9.16 15.81 11.99
CA SER A 94 10.61 15.94 12.04
C SER A 94 11.28 14.66 11.52
N LYS A 95 12.60 14.67 11.30
CA LYS A 95 13.39 13.48 10.94
C LYS A 95 13.42 12.41 12.06
N ILE A 96 13.19 12.79 13.30
CA ILE A 96 12.99 11.90 14.44
C ILE A 96 11.58 12.18 14.97
N PRO A 97 10.55 11.57 14.36
CA PRO A 97 9.17 11.89 14.73
C PRO A 97 8.85 11.36 16.11
N PRO A 98 8.06 12.10 16.91
CA PRO A 98 7.68 11.65 18.24
C PRO A 98 6.80 10.40 18.16
N MET A 99 7.00 9.51 19.12
CA MET A 99 6.10 8.37 19.33
C MET A 99 4.83 8.85 20.05
N GLN A 100 3.69 8.33 19.61
CA GLN A 100 2.42 8.43 20.29
C GLN A 100 2.11 7.10 20.94
N ALA A 101 1.68 7.13 22.20
CA ALA A 101 1.36 5.93 22.96
C ALA A 101 -0.13 5.93 23.29
N GLU A 102 -0.78 4.80 23.04
CA GLU A 102 -2.14 4.56 23.49
C GLU A 102 -2.19 3.30 24.35
N VAL A 103 -2.99 3.37 25.40
CA VAL A 103 -3.23 2.28 26.34
C VAL A 103 -4.74 2.06 26.42
N THR A 104 -5.18 0.85 26.29
CA THR A 104 -6.58 0.46 26.33
C THR A 104 -6.82 -0.66 27.33
N ASP A 105 -8.06 -0.80 27.79
CA ASP A 105 -8.50 -2.02 28.45
C ASP A 105 -8.36 -3.20 27.49
N LEU A 106 -8.27 -4.42 28.06
CA LEU A 106 -8.11 -5.64 27.27
C LEU A 106 -9.22 -5.78 26.22
N MET A 107 -8.76 -5.99 24.98
CA MET A 107 -9.60 -6.34 23.85
C MET A 107 -9.44 -7.83 23.50
N SER A 108 -10.35 -8.37 22.68
CA SER A 108 -10.08 -9.65 22.02
C SER A 108 -8.89 -9.48 21.06
N ASP A 109 -8.12 -10.56 20.80
CA ASP A 109 -6.97 -10.50 19.87
C ASP A 109 -7.36 -9.95 18.48
N ILE A 110 -8.59 -10.23 18.03
CA ILE A 110 -9.12 -9.76 16.76
C ILE A 110 -9.40 -8.25 16.83
N ASP A 111 -10.12 -7.79 17.85
CA ASP A 111 -10.42 -6.37 18.01
C ASP A 111 -9.16 -5.53 18.25
N TRP A 112 -8.21 -6.09 18.98
CA TRP A 112 -6.90 -5.47 19.19
C TRP A 112 -6.11 -5.29 17.88
N ASN A 113 -6.13 -6.30 17.01
CA ASN A 113 -5.52 -6.18 15.69
C ASN A 113 -6.19 -5.10 14.84
N TYR A 114 -7.53 -5.04 14.82
CA TYR A 114 -8.26 -3.96 14.15
C TYR A 114 -7.88 -2.59 14.73
N TYR A 115 -7.93 -2.46 16.04
CA TYR A 115 -7.69 -1.18 16.71
C TYR A 115 -6.29 -0.64 16.40
N THR A 116 -5.27 -1.47 16.55
CA THR A 116 -3.87 -1.05 16.31
C THR A 116 -3.61 -0.67 14.86
N SER A 117 -4.18 -1.39 13.89
CA SER A 117 -4.10 -1.05 12.46
C SER A 117 -4.77 0.31 12.19
N ILE A 118 -5.96 0.52 12.73
CA ILE A 118 -6.74 1.76 12.59
C ILE A 118 -5.99 2.97 13.21
N VAL A 119 -5.39 2.80 14.38
CA VAL A 119 -4.62 3.87 15.05
C VAL A 119 -3.41 4.27 14.20
N ARG A 120 -2.70 3.30 13.63
CA ARG A 120 -1.59 3.55 12.71
C ARG A 120 -2.07 4.31 11.46
N GLU A 121 -3.10 3.81 10.77
CA GLU A 121 -3.69 4.47 9.60
C GLU A 121 -4.15 5.90 9.90
N SER A 122 -4.81 6.13 11.04
CA SER A 122 -5.24 7.47 11.48
C SER A 122 -4.04 8.42 11.61
N SER A 123 -2.94 7.93 12.21
CA SER A 123 -1.70 8.72 12.35
C SER A 123 -1.10 9.07 10.99
N GLU A 124 -1.06 8.13 10.04
CA GLU A 124 -0.59 8.36 8.68
C GLU A 124 -1.43 9.39 7.93
N VAL A 125 -2.76 9.25 7.96
CA VAL A 125 -3.68 10.16 7.27
C VAL A 125 -3.57 11.59 7.82
N ARG A 126 -3.49 11.75 9.13
CA ARG A 126 -3.30 13.07 9.76
C ARG A 126 -1.96 13.69 9.40
N THR A 127 -0.90 12.87 9.37
CA THR A 127 0.44 13.31 8.91
C THR A 127 0.41 13.72 7.45
N ALA A 128 -0.30 12.98 6.59
CA ALA A 128 -0.48 13.31 5.18
C ALA A 128 -1.17 14.68 5.00
N ILE A 129 -2.27 14.94 5.72
CA ILE A 129 -2.96 16.24 5.70
C ILE A 129 -2.01 17.37 6.11
N SER A 130 -1.27 17.18 7.21
CA SER A 130 -0.30 18.17 7.67
C SER A 130 0.84 18.39 6.67
N CYS A 131 1.28 17.35 5.94
CA CYS A 131 2.28 17.50 4.87
C CYS A 131 1.76 18.34 3.70
N ILE A 132 0.48 18.22 3.35
CA ILE A 132 -0.14 19.06 2.30
C ILE A 132 -0.07 20.53 2.73
N GLU A 133 -0.45 20.84 3.96
CA GLU A 133 -0.46 22.21 4.51
C GLU A 133 0.96 22.81 4.55
N ASN A 134 1.95 22.03 4.99
CA ASN A 134 3.32 22.53 5.21
C ASN A 134 4.16 22.57 3.94
N PHE A 135 4.01 21.60 3.04
CA PHE A 135 4.90 21.45 1.89
C PHE A 135 4.25 21.81 0.55
N ARG A 136 2.91 21.72 0.44
CA ARG A 136 2.15 21.87 -0.81
C ARG A 136 2.77 21.05 -1.95
N PRO A 137 2.87 19.72 -1.80
CA PRO A 137 3.52 18.88 -2.79
C PRO A 137 2.69 18.76 -4.06
N ALA A 138 3.34 18.55 -5.20
CA ALA A 138 2.65 18.19 -6.44
C ALA A 138 2.04 16.78 -6.37
N LEU A 139 2.73 15.86 -5.66
CA LEU A 139 2.29 14.48 -5.46
C LEU A 139 2.52 14.06 -4.01
N LEU A 140 1.47 13.53 -3.38
CA LEU A 140 1.53 12.88 -2.07
C LEU A 140 1.34 11.38 -2.25
N LEU A 141 2.28 10.61 -1.73
CA LEU A 141 2.31 9.15 -1.76
C LEU A 141 2.05 8.61 -0.35
N MET A 142 1.07 7.72 -0.23
CA MET A 142 0.85 6.91 0.97
C MET A 142 1.54 5.56 0.80
N ASP A 143 2.17 5.03 1.85
CA ASP A 143 2.57 3.63 1.86
C ASP A 143 1.32 2.75 2.03
N GLY A 144 1.06 1.91 1.04
CA GLY A 144 -0.19 1.16 0.91
C GLY A 144 -1.25 1.86 0.06
N SER A 145 -2.51 1.51 0.26
CA SER A 145 -3.65 2.07 -0.49
C SER A 145 -4.10 3.41 0.08
N ILE A 146 -4.77 4.21 -0.75
CA ILE A 146 -5.50 5.40 -0.29
C ILE A 146 -6.90 5.07 0.27
N VAL A 147 -7.20 3.79 0.46
CA VAL A 147 -8.46 3.29 1.02
C VAL A 147 -8.10 2.32 2.14
N PRO A 148 -8.74 2.40 3.32
CA PRO A 148 -8.51 1.43 4.39
C PRO A 148 -8.61 -0.02 3.91
N HIS A 149 -7.75 -0.89 4.40
CA HIS A 149 -7.76 -2.28 3.97
C HIS A 149 -9.03 -2.98 4.49
N HIS A 150 -9.65 -3.80 3.65
CA HIS A 150 -10.91 -4.46 4.02
C HIS A 150 -10.79 -5.43 5.21
N ALA A 151 -9.60 -6.00 5.43
CA ALA A 151 -9.31 -6.85 6.58
C ALA A 151 -9.26 -6.05 7.91
N ASP A 152 -9.11 -4.72 7.86
CA ASP A 152 -9.06 -3.85 9.03
C ASP A 152 -10.44 -3.27 9.40
N LYS A 153 -11.49 -3.67 8.67
CA LYS A 153 -12.87 -3.28 9.01
C LYS A 153 -13.45 -4.17 10.11
N PRO A 154 -13.64 -3.64 11.32
CA PRO A 154 -14.26 -4.39 12.41
C PRO A 154 -15.75 -4.57 12.21
N ALA A 155 -16.34 -5.57 12.88
CA ALA A 155 -17.78 -5.72 12.96
C ALA A 155 -18.40 -4.52 13.70
N ARG A 156 -19.68 -4.20 13.42
CA ARG A 156 -20.36 -3.03 14.00
C ARG A 156 -20.43 -3.05 15.54
N LEU A 157 -20.39 -4.23 16.15
CA LEU A 157 -20.41 -4.39 17.61
C LEU A 157 -18.99 -4.42 18.22
N SER A 158 -17.94 -4.37 17.41
CA SER A 158 -16.56 -4.31 17.89
C SER A 158 -16.28 -2.98 18.60
N PRO A 159 -15.53 -2.97 19.71
CA PRO A 159 -15.06 -1.74 20.34
C PRO A 159 -14.19 -0.86 19.39
N ALA A 160 -13.54 -1.46 18.38
CA ALA A 160 -12.77 -0.75 17.37
C ALA A 160 -13.63 -0.07 16.28
N TYR A 161 -14.96 -0.33 16.22
CA TYR A 161 -15.78 0.17 15.11
C TYR A 161 -15.87 1.69 15.06
N GLN A 162 -15.93 2.37 16.20
CA GLN A 162 -15.97 3.84 16.23
C GLN A 162 -14.66 4.46 15.72
N ALA A 163 -13.51 3.87 16.09
CA ALA A 163 -12.20 4.29 15.58
C ALA A 163 -12.13 4.13 14.03
N TYR A 164 -12.61 2.99 13.50
CA TYR A 164 -12.75 2.79 12.06
C TYR A 164 -13.59 3.88 11.38
N ARG A 165 -14.72 4.24 11.96
CA ARG A 165 -15.58 5.32 11.42
C ARG A 165 -14.85 6.67 11.36
N SER A 166 -14.03 6.95 12.39
CA SER A 166 -13.20 8.15 12.42
C SER A 166 -12.15 8.15 11.30
N VAL A 167 -11.47 7.04 11.09
CA VAL A 167 -10.48 6.90 10.00
C VAL A 167 -11.13 7.11 8.62
N VAL A 168 -12.31 6.54 8.36
CA VAL A 168 -13.04 6.80 7.11
C VAL A 168 -13.32 8.31 6.93
N SER A 169 -13.65 9.01 8.01
CA SER A 169 -13.85 10.46 7.96
C SER A 169 -12.55 11.22 7.71
N GLU A 170 -11.44 10.78 8.28
CA GLU A 170 -10.11 11.36 8.08
C GLU A 170 -9.62 11.18 6.63
N TYR A 171 -9.85 10.02 6.01
CA TYR A 171 -9.56 9.82 4.59
C TYR A 171 -10.36 10.80 3.69
N LYS A 172 -11.64 11.06 4.02
CA LYS A 172 -12.42 12.08 3.29
C LYS A 172 -11.79 13.46 3.39
N LEU A 173 -11.34 13.84 4.60
CA LEU A 173 -10.62 15.11 4.80
C LEU A 173 -9.30 15.15 4.01
N LEU A 174 -8.56 14.03 3.93
CA LEU A 174 -7.36 13.94 3.10
C LEU A 174 -7.66 14.18 1.63
N TYR A 175 -8.74 13.56 1.09
CA TYR A 175 -9.13 13.76 -0.31
C TYR A 175 -9.51 15.22 -0.59
N GLU A 176 -10.23 15.85 0.33
CA GLU A 176 -10.61 17.26 0.24
C GLU A 176 -9.41 18.20 0.35
N ALA A 177 -8.45 17.90 1.24
CA ALA A 177 -7.22 18.67 1.39
C ALA A 177 -6.36 18.60 0.12
N CYS A 178 -6.21 17.39 -0.47
CA CYS A 178 -5.50 17.20 -1.73
C CYS A 178 -6.17 17.99 -2.87
N ALA A 179 -7.48 17.88 -3.02
CA ALA A 179 -8.23 18.58 -4.05
C ALA A 179 -8.11 20.11 -3.90
N SER A 180 -8.19 20.63 -2.67
CA SER A 180 -8.10 22.07 -2.38
C SER A 180 -6.70 22.63 -2.64
N ALA A 181 -5.66 21.84 -2.40
CA ALA A 181 -4.26 22.23 -2.62
C ALA A 181 -3.77 21.99 -4.05
N GLY A 182 -4.54 21.28 -4.89
CA GLY A 182 -4.10 20.83 -6.21
C GLY A 182 -3.03 19.74 -6.15
N THR A 183 -2.94 19.01 -5.03
CA THR A 183 -2.00 17.90 -4.80
C THR A 183 -2.59 16.60 -5.36
N MET A 184 -1.85 15.89 -6.21
CA MET A 184 -2.20 14.53 -6.61
C MET A 184 -2.02 13.58 -5.44
N LEU A 185 -2.99 12.68 -5.21
CA LEU A 185 -2.93 11.66 -4.16
C LEU A 185 -2.79 10.27 -4.79
N ALA A 186 -1.78 9.52 -4.37
CA ALA A 186 -1.60 8.14 -4.76
C ALA A 186 -1.11 7.26 -3.60
N GLY A 187 -1.55 6.01 -3.58
CA GLY A 187 -1.09 4.97 -2.68
C GLY A 187 -0.19 4.00 -3.45
N ILE A 188 0.90 3.60 -2.84
CA ILE A 188 1.92 2.71 -3.40
C ILE A 188 1.81 1.35 -2.70
N ILE A 189 1.34 0.34 -3.41
CA ILE A 189 1.18 -1.00 -2.86
C ILE A 189 2.31 -1.90 -3.36
N GLU A 190 3.24 -2.20 -2.46
CA GLU A 190 4.44 -2.98 -2.76
C GLU A 190 4.12 -4.41 -3.17
N ASP A 191 3.42 -5.13 -2.32
CA ASP A 191 3.12 -6.57 -2.45
C ASP A 191 1.65 -6.83 -2.74
N SER A 192 1.12 -6.22 -3.80
CA SER A 192 -0.27 -6.38 -4.19
C SER A 192 -0.64 -7.85 -4.48
N ARG A 193 -1.66 -8.34 -3.79
CA ARG A 193 -2.28 -9.65 -4.03
C ARG A 193 -3.60 -9.54 -4.81
N ALA A 194 -3.86 -8.38 -5.40
CA ALA A 194 -5.08 -8.14 -6.18
C ALA A 194 -5.14 -9.00 -7.44
N VAL A 195 -6.37 -9.19 -7.92
CA VAL A 195 -6.71 -9.94 -9.14
C VAL A 195 -7.55 -9.12 -10.11
N ARG A 196 -7.80 -7.83 -9.79
CA ARG A 196 -8.75 -6.98 -10.53
C ARG A 196 -8.37 -6.79 -12.00
N PHE A 197 -7.09 -6.60 -12.29
CA PHE A 197 -6.62 -6.48 -13.67
C PHE A 197 -6.83 -7.80 -14.43
N CYS A 198 -6.50 -8.94 -13.83
CA CYS A 198 -6.74 -10.27 -14.40
C CYS A 198 -8.22 -10.51 -14.71
N ASP A 199 -9.13 -10.07 -13.81
CA ASP A 199 -10.58 -10.21 -14.02
C ASP A 199 -11.08 -9.36 -15.21
N ILE A 200 -10.60 -8.12 -15.33
CA ILE A 200 -10.95 -7.22 -16.44
C ILE A 200 -10.46 -7.81 -17.77
N VAL A 201 -9.20 -8.21 -17.79
CA VAL A 201 -8.57 -8.77 -18.99
C VAL A 201 -9.22 -10.09 -19.42
N LYS A 202 -9.60 -10.93 -18.47
CA LYS A 202 -10.35 -12.17 -18.73
C LYS A 202 -11.62 -11.90 -19.54
N GLY A 203 -12.39 -10.86 -19.14
CA GLY A 203 -13.60 -10.46 -19.87
C GLY A 203 -13.30 -9.99 -21.30
N GLN A 204 -12.20 -9.26 -21.49
CA GLN A 204 -11.80 -8.72 -22.80
C GLN A 204 -11.21 -9.77 -23.73
N ILE A 205 -10.35 -10.67 -23.21
CA ILE A 205 -9.73 -11.74 -23.99
C ILE A 205 -10.77 -12.73 -24.51
N SER A 206 -11.83 -12.99 -23.76
CA SER A 206 -12.93 -13.86 -24.18
C SER A 206 -13.49 -13.49 -25.55
N ALA A 207 -13.50 -12.20 -25.88
CA ALA A 207 -13.95 -11.72 -27.19
C ALA A 207 -12.91 -11.90 -28.31
N PHE A 208 -11.64 -12.18 -27.96
CA PHE A 208 -10.51 -12.25 -28.92
C PHE A 208 -10.07 -13.67 -29.29
N MET A 209 -10.26 -14.63 -28.37
CA MET A 209 -9.77 -15.98 -28.51
C MET A 209 -10.94 -16.94 -28.85
N GLY A 210 -10.82 -17.65 -29.98
CA GLY A 210 -11.67 -18.79 -30.28
C GLY A 210 -11.40 -20.01 -29.37
N ASP A 211 -11.33 -21.19 -29.91
CA ASP A 211 -11.04 -22.43 -29.19
C ASP A 211 -9.71 -22.35 -28.40
N GLY A 212 -9.74 -22.41 -27.10
CA GLY A 212 -8.57 -22.24 -26.18
C GLY A 212 -8.83 -21.31 -25.01
N GLN A 213 -9.95 -20.63 -25.02
CA GLN A 213 -10.40 -19.65 -24.05
C GLN A 213 -10.49 -20.19 -22.61
N GLU A 214 -10.95 -21.43 -22.42
CA GLU A 214 -11.13 -22.04 -21.10
C GLU A 214 -9.82 -22.14 -20.32
N ASN A 215 -8.75 -22.56 -20.95
CA ASN A 215 -7.43 -22.71 -20.33
C ASN A 215 -6.83 -21.35 -19.86
N VAL A 216 -7.04 -20.29 -20.64
CA VAL A 216 -6.57 -18.93 -20.29
C VAL A 216 -7.41 -18.36 -19.17
N SER A 217 -8.73 -18.48 -19.23
CA SER A 217 -9.64 -18.03 -18.18
C SER A 217 -9.37 -18.71 -16.84
N GLU A 218 -9.15 -20.04 -16.84
CA GLU A 218 -8.81 -20.77 -15.61
C GLU A 218 -7.49 -20.29 -15.00
N LEU A 219 -6.47 -20.05 -15.84
CA LEU A 219 -5.18 -19.53 -15.39
C LEU A 219 -5.33 -18.13 -14.77
N LEU A 220 -6.06 -17.23 -15.43
CA LEU A 220 -6.29 -15.85 -14.93
C LEU A 220 -7.03 -15.84 -13.60
N CYS A 221 -8.02 -16.70 -13.38
CA CYS A 221 -8.72 -16.83 -12.10
C CYS A 221 -7.80 -17.21 -10.91
N ARG A 222 -6.64 -17.81 -11.18
CA ARG A 222 -5.68 -18.27 -10.17
C ARG A 222 -4.39 -17.46 -10.18
N THR A 223 -4.35 -16.36 -10.94
CA THR A 223 -3.15 -15.54 -11.12
C THR A 223 -3.35 -14.18 -10.46
N ARG A 224 -2.37 -13.71 -9.70
CA ARG A 224 -2.32 -12.34 -9.20
C ARG A 224 -1.88 -11.38 -10.30
N ASP A 225 -2.38 -10.16 -10.27
CA ASP A 225 -2.07 -9.14 -11.27
C ASP A 225 -0.57 -8.96 -11.43
N THR A 226 0.17 -8.80 -10.34
CA THR A 226 1.63 -8.61 -10.35
C THR A 226 2.39 -9.78 -10.97
N ASN A 227 1.91 -11.02 -10.81
CA ASN A 227 2.55 -12.21 -11.41
C ASN A 227 2.38 -12.24 -12.94
N LEU A 228 1.22 -11.84 -13.45
CA LEU A 228 0.97 -11.72 -14.87
C LEU A 228 1.74 -10.54 -15.48
N LEU A 229 1.62 -9.39 -14.85
CA LEU A 229 2.17 -8.12 -15.30
C LEU A 229 3.70 -8.07 -15.22
N PHE A 230 4.33 -8.89 -14.37
CA PHE A 230 5.78 -9.06 -14.39
C PHE A 230 6.30 -9.42 -15.79
N TRP A 231 5.57 -10.27 -16.50
CA TRP A 231 5.90 -10.72 -17.85
C TRP A 231 5.31 -9.82 -18.94
N ALA A 232 4.18 -9.16 -18.66
CA ALA A 232 3.47 -8.38 -19.65
C ALA A 232 3.99 -6.94 -19.78
N LEU A 233 4.38 -6.28 -18.67
CA LEU A 233 4.88 -4.90 -18.68
C LEU A 233 6.39 -4.83 -18.86
N GLN A 234 6.84 -3.89 -19.67
CA GLN A 234 8.23 -3.47 -19.74
C GLN A 234 8.50 -2.26 -18.82
N LYS A 235 9.74 -2.06 -18.41
CA LYS A 235 10.14 -0.87 -17.65
C LYS A 235 9.72 0.39 -18.40
N GLY A 236 9.07 1.32 -17.68
CA GLY A 236 8.52 2.55 -18.25
C GLY A 236 7.14 2.41 -18.87
N GLU A 237 6.48 1.27 -18.68
CA GLU A 237 5.09 1.08 -19.08
C GLU A 237 4.16 1.04 -17.86
N ARG A 238 2.93 1.48 -18.06
CA ARG A 238 1.81 1.28 -17.15
C ARG A 238 0.68 0.49 -17.81
N THR A 239 -0.21 -0.07 -17.00
CA THR A 239 -1.48 -0.60 -17.50
C THR A 239 -2.45 0.55 -17.80
N MET A 240 -3.52 0.26 -18.56
CA MET A 240 -4.69 1.13 -18.57
C MET A 240 -5.16 1.39 -17.13
N PRO A 241 -5.75 2.57 -16.83
CA PRO A 241 -6.39 2.81 -15.55
C PRO A 241 -7.70 2.03 -15.46
N PHE A 242 -8.04 1.61 -14.24
CA PHE A 242 -9.28 0.89 -13.97
C PHE A 242 -9.83 1.27 -12.58
N GLY A 243 -11.14 1.14 -12.40
CA GLY A 243 -11.78 1.37 -11.10
C GLY A 243 -11.25 0.42 -10.04
N TYR A 244 -11.03 0.94 -8.83
CA TYR A 244 -10.54 0.20 -7.67
C TYR A 244 -11.32 -1.12 -7.44
N CYS A 245 -12.64 -1.08 -7.61
CA CYS A 245 -13.55 -2.20 -7.61
C CYS A 245 -14.57 -2.08 -8.75
N GLU A 246 -15.47 -3.03 -8.89
CA GLU A 246 -16.51 -3.02 -9.91
C GLU A 246 -17.61 -2.02 -9.59
N ASP A 247 -18.23 -2.15 -8.41
CA ASP A 247 -19.18 -1.18 -7.87
C ASP A 247 -18.75 -0.81 -6.43
N PRO A 248 -18.49 0.47 -6.16
CA PRO A 248 -18.17 0.93 -4.81
C PRO A 248 -19.26 0.64 -3.78
N LYS A 249 -20.53 0.53 -4.18
CA LYS A 249 -21.66 0.23 -3.28
C LYS A 249 -21.59 -1.20 -2.72
N ASP A 250 -21.01 -2.13 -3.48
CA ASP A 250 -20.83 -3.51 -3.08
C ASP A 250 -19.48 -3.74 -2.38
N HIS A 251 -18.55 -2.79 -2.50
CA HIS A 251 -17.24 -2.94 -1.87
C HIS A 251 -17.33 -2.72 -0.35
N PRO A 252 -16.72 -3.61 0.48
CA PRO A 252 -16.87 -3.58 1.94
C PRO A 252 -16.46 -2.26 2.58
N ILE A 253 -15.48 -1.54 2.02
CA ILE A 253 -14.99 -0.26 2.54
C ILE A 253 -15.58 0.93 1.78
N LEU A 254 -15.52 0.95 0.44
CA LEU A 254 -15.93 2.11 -0.35
C LEU A 254 -17.40 2.47 -0.18
N ARG A 255 -18.27 1.53 0.17
CA ARG A 255 -19.67 1.80 0.53
C ARG A 255 -19.85 2.66 1.80
N ASP A 256 -18.80 2.83 2.61
CA ASP A 256 -18.83 3.69 3.81
C ASP A 256 -18.39 5.13 3.47
N PHE A 257 -17.90 5.35 2.25
CA PHE A 257 -17.63 6.67 1.70
C PHE A 257 -18.87 7.20 0.96
N ASP A 258 -18.93 8.51 0.78
CA ASP A 258 -19.92 9.10 -0.12
C ASP A 258 -19.56 8.82 -1.59
N GLU A 259 -20.56 8.91 -2.46
CA GLU A 259 -20.42 8.60 -3.89
C GLU A 259 -19.39 9.51 -4.60
N LYS A 260 -19.29 10.78 -4.17
CA LYS A 260 -18.32 11.75 -4.68
C LYS A 260 -16.87 11.25 -4.56
N HIS A 261 -16.52 10.59 -3.46
CA HIS A 261 -15.18 10.09 -3.23
C HIS A 261 -15.00 8.65 -3.75
N SER A 262 -15.93 7.76 -3.43
CA SER A 262 -15.79 6.33 -3.74
C SER A 262 -15.71 6.02 -5.24
N MET A 263 -16.40 6.78 -6.09
CA MET A 263 -16.37 6.60 -7.55
C MET A 263 -15.07 7.08 -8.20
N ARG A 264 -14.28 7.88 -7.50
CA ARG A 264 -13.03 8.47 -8.03
C ARG A 264 -11.78 7.66 -7.70
N VAL A 265 -11.90 6.66 -6.84
CA VAL A 265 -10.77 5.79 -6.52
C VAL A 265 -10.51 4.87 -7.70
N SER A 266 -9.34 5.00 -8.28
CA SER A 266 -8.90 4.25 -9.46
C SER A 266 -7.53 3.63 -9.21
N SER A 267 -7.16 2.66 -10.05
CA SER A 267 -5.89 1.96 -9.92
C SER A 267 -5.23 1.77 -11.29
N PHE A 268 -3.92 1.67 -11.28
CA PHE A 268 -3.11 1.16 -12.39
C PHE A 268 -1.86 0.45 -11.84
N TYR A 269 -1.14 -0.25 -12.71
CA TYR A 269 0.17 -0.80 -12.43
C TYR A 269 1.23 -0.10 -13.26
N VAL A 270 2.39 0.17 -12.69
CA VAL A 270 3.55 0.75 -13.40
C VAL A 270 4.80 -0.06 -13.13
N LYS A 271 5.60 -0.34 -14.17
CA LYS A 271 6.88 -1.03 -14.03
C LYS A 271 8.03 -0.02 -14.01
N THR A 272 8.54 0.24 -12.83
CA THR A 272 9.58 1.24 -12.55
C THR A 272 10.99 0.66 -12.60
N ALA A 273 11.16 -0.66 -12.36
CA ALA A 273 12.44 -1.35 -12.41
C ALA A 273 12.36 -2.61 -13.31
N GLU A 274 13.48 -2.96 -13.96
CA GLU A 274 13.53 -4.04 -14.96
C GLU A 274 13.23 -5.42 -14.35
N LEU A 275 13.87 -5.72 -13.22
CA LEU A 275 13.84 -7.06 -12.60
C LEU A 275 12.87 -7.13 -11.40
N ASP A 276 12.10 -6.07 -11.15
CA ASP A 276 11.10 -6.05 -10.08
C ASP A 276 9.68 -6.25 -10.63
N ARG A 277 8.77 -6.55 -9.72
CA ARG A 277 7.33 -6.61 -10.02
C ARG A 277 6.80 -5.20 -10.29
N PRO A 278 5.77 -5.07 -11.13
CA PRO A 278 5.06 -3.80 -11.27
C PRO A 278 4.44 -3.36 -9.94
N VAL A 279 4.56 -2.09 -9.64
CA VAL A 279 3.96 -1.46 -8.46
C VAL A 279 2.50 -1.17 -8.77
N ARG A 280 1.59 -1.51 -7.85
CA ARG A 280 0.19 -1.07 -7.92
C ARG A 280 0.09 0.33 -7.35
N VAL A 281 -0.60 1.18 -8.06
CA VAL A 281 -0.88 2.56 -7.67
C VAL A 281 -2.39 2.74 -7.59
N ASP A 282 -2.89 3.04 -6.38
CA ASP A 282 -4.27 3.46 -6.16
C ASP A 282 -4.29 4.99 -6.06
N TYR A 283 -5.18 5.67 -6.78
CA TYR A 283 -5.15 7.13 -6.84
C TYR A 283 -6.55 7.75 -6.93
N MET A 284 -6.65 9.05 -6.58
CA MET A 284 -7.87 9.83 -6.79
C MET A 284 -7.90 10.36 -8.22
N LYS A 285 -8.87 9.89 -9.01
CA LYS A 285 -9.07 10.37 -10.38
C LYS A 285 -9.82 11.70 -10.38
N ASP A 286 -9.08 12.80 -10.32
CA ASP A 286 -9.62 14.16 -10.28
C ASP A 286 -9.84 14.74 -11.67
N ARG A 287 -9.06 14.32 -12.65
CA ARG A 287 -9.12 14.70 -14.06
C ARG A 287 -8.62 13.59 -14.97
N GLU A 288 -8.88 13.71 -16.24
CA GLU A 288 -8.33 12.81 -17.26
C GLU A 288 -6.81 13.00 -17.39
N GLY A 289 -6.07 11.92 -17.58
CA GLY A 289 -4.62 11.92 -17.77
C GLY A 289 -3.79 12.08 -16.49
N ILE A 290 -4.43 12.17 -15.31
CA ILE A 290 -3.71 12.29 -14.04
C ILE A 290 -2.84 11.04 -13.75
N GLU A 291 -3.27 9.87 -14.20
CA GLU A 291 -2.52 8.62 -14.11
C GLU A 291 -1.19 8.68 -14.89
N ASP A 292 -1.13 9.39 -16.00
CA ASP A 292 0.09 9.60 -16.77
C ASP A 292 1.08 10.51 -16.04
N GLU A 293 0.57 11.58 -15.41
CA GLU A 293 1.38 12.48 -14.61
C GLU A 293 1.96 11.79 -13.39
N ILE A 294 1.12 11.01 -12.66
CA ILE A 294 1.57 10.22 -11.51
C ILE A 294 2.62 9.20 -11.95
N ALA A 295 2.35 8.41 -13.00
CA ALA A 295 3.27 7.42 -13.51
C ALA A 295 4.60 8.04 -13.99
N SER A 296 4.55 9.20 -14.65
CA SER A 296 5.70 9.96 -15.14
C SER A 296 6.62 10.40 -13.98
N ILE A 297 6.04 10.91 -12.89
CA ILE A 297 6.77 11.26 -11.67
C ILE A 297 7.33 10.00 -11.01
N LEU A 298 6.52 8.95 -10.84
CA LEU A 298 6.97 7.70 -10.22
C LEU A 298 8.16 7.09 -10.95
N LEU A 299 8.18 7.10 -12.28
CA LEU A 299 9.32 6.63 -13.08
C LEU A 299 10.58 7.45 -12.82
N ALA A 300 10.44 8.75 -12.54
CA ALA A 300 11.56 9.63 -12.28
C ALA A 300 12.18 9.48 -10.89
N ILE A 301 11.38 9.06 -9.90
CA ILE A 301 11.79 8.97 -8.48
C ILE A 301 11.94 7.53 -7.99
N SER A 302 11.78 6.54 -8.88
CA SER A 302 11.87 5.10 -8.59
C SER A 302 12.95 4.43 -9.43
N GLY A 303 13.18 3.13 -9.17
CA GLY A 303 14.03 2.30 -10.04
C GLY A 303 15.51 2.66 -9.98
N HIS A 304 15.99 3.22 -8.87
CA HIS A 304 17.40 3.47 -8.61
C HIS A 304 18.21 2.18 -8.53
N HIS A 305 17.52 1.05 -8.29
CA HIS A 305 18.06 -0.29 -8.33
C HIS A 305 17.25 -1.15 -9.32
N SER A 306 17.93 -2.00 -10.11
CA SER A 306 17.26 -2.81 -11.14
C SER A 306 16.23 -3.80 -10.60
N SER A 307 16.38 -4.25 -9.35
CA SER A 307 15.52 -5.22 -8.68
C SER A 307 14.65 -4.62 -7.57
N TYR A 308 14.56 -3.28 -7.48
CA TYR A 308 13.77 -2.61 -6.45
C TYR A 308 13.16 -1.33 -7.01
N GLY A 309 11.86 -1.34 -7.24
CA GLY A 309 11.15 -0.34 -8.03
C GLY A 309 10.33 0.68 -7.24
N LEU A 310 10.52 0.79 -5.91
CA LEU A 310 9.73 1.71 -5.10
C LEU A 310 10.23 3.16 -5.17
N PRO A 311 9.34 4.14 -4.96
CA PRO A 311 9.70 5.55 -4.91
C PRO A 311 10.57 5.91 -3.71
N ALA A 312 11.65 6.67 -3.91
CA ALA A 312 12.55 7.09 -2.84
C ALA A 312 11.86 7.78 -1.64
N PRO A 313 10.83 8.64 -1.81
CA PRO A 313 10.11 9.22 -0.67
C PRO A 313 9.39 8.19 0.21
N ILE A 314 8.87 7.09 -0.35
CA ILE A 314 8.24 6.00 0.41
C ILE A 314 9.31 5.22 1.17
N ILE A 315 10.40 4.84 0.51
CA ILE A 315 11.52 4.13 1.15
C ILE A 315 12.05 4.91 2.35
N GLU A 316 12.20 6.22 2.21
CA GLU A 316 12.69 7.08 3.31
C GLU A 316 11.67 7.20 4.44
N ALA A 317 10.37 7.32 4.11
CA ALA A 317 9.31 7.37 5.10
C ALA A 317 9.26 6.07 5.92
N ASP A 318 9.28 4.89 5.29
CA ASP A 318 9.34 3.57 5.96
C ASP A 318 10.54 3.48 6.92
N ASN A 319 11.73 3.84 6.44
CA ASN A 319 12.93 3.79 7.27
C ASN A 319 12.84 4.67 8.53
N VAL A 320 12.22 5.84 8.42
CA VAL A 320 12.06 6.80 9.53
C VAL A 320 10.91 6.44 10.45
N ALA A 321 9.80 5.93 9.91
CA ALA A 321 8.62 5.55 10.68
C ALA A 321 8.81 4.28 11.52
N LYS A 322 9.72 3.40 11.12
CA LYS A 322 9.92 2.09 11.71
C LYS A 322 10.17 2.15 13.21
N LEU A 323 9.37 1.40 13.95
CA LEU A 323 9.52 1.20 15.40
C LEU A 323 10.17 -0.15 15.69
N SER A 324 11.11 -0.16 16.62
CA SER A 324 11.80 -1.36 17.07
C SER A 324 11.16 -1.98 18.32
N GLU A 325 11.36 -3.27 18.52
CA GLU A 325 10.96 -3.94 19.77
C GLU A 325 11.61 -3.30 20.99
N SER A 326 12.86 -2.82 20.87
CA SER A 326 13.56 -2.15 21.97
C SER A 326 12.92 -0.83 22.39
N GLU A 327 12.31 -0.08 21.46
CA GLU A 327 11.55 1.14 21.80
C GLU A 327 10.29 0.78 22.60
N MET A 328 9.60 -0.31 22.22
CA MET A 328 8.44 -0.79 22.97
C MET A 328 8.83 -1.31 24.37
N GLU A 329 9.93 -2.05 24.49
CA GLU A 329 10.44 -2.50 25.79
C GLU A 329 10.84 -1.32 26.69
N ASN A 330 11.52 -0.31 26.15
CA ASN A 330 11.87 0.90 26.89
C ASN A 330 10.62 1.63 27.40
N PHE A 331 9.59 1.77 26.56
CA PHE A 331 8.31 2.34 26.96
C PHE A 331 7.67 1.53 28.10
N TYR A 332 7.64 0.21 27.99
CA TYR A 332 7.12 -0.67 29.02
C TYR A 332 7.88 -0.53 30.34
N PHE A 333 9.22 -0.50 30.31
CA PHE A 333 10.01 -0.28 31.53
C PHE A 333 9.79 1.07 32.17
N GLN A 334 9.51 2.12 31.38
CA GLN A 334 9.14 3.41 31.94
C GLN A 334 7.77 3.35 32.64
N ILE A 335 6.79 2.64 32.07
CA ILE A 335 5.51 2.41 32.75
C ILE A 335 5.74 1.72 34.09
N LEU A 336 6.54 0.64 34.12
CA LEU A 336 6.87 -0.07 35.36
C LEU A 336 7.54 0.85 36.39
N ALA A 337 8.45 1.70 35.95
CA ALA A 337 9.17 2.63 36.84
C ALA A 337 8.24 3.65 37.51
N PHE A 338 7.22 4.13 36.78
CA PHE A 338 6.27 5.13 37.32
C PHE A 338 5.08 4.52 38.07
N ALA A 339 4.54 3.40 37.56
CA ALA A 339 3.34 2.78 38.10
C ALA A 339 3.65 1.73 39.19
N GLY A 340 4.87 1.25 39.27
CA GLY A 340 5.24 0.11 40.10
C GLY A 340 4.78 -1.23 39.50
N ASN A 341 5.01 -2.31 40.26
CA ASN A 341 4.72 -3.67 39.79
C ASN A 341 3.23 -4.02 40.07
N LEU A 342 2.34 -3.50 39.25
CA LEU A 342 0.90 -3.76 39.35
C LEU A 342 0.50 -4.99 38.52
N PRO A 343 -0.49 -5.80 38.97
CA PRO A 343 -0.93 -6.98 38.19
C PRO A 343 -1.34 -6.68 36.75
N SER A 344 -1.99 -5.53 36.52
CA SER A 344 -2.49 -5.14 35.19
C SER A 344 -1.37 -4.92 34.16
N ILE A 345 -0.16 -4.54 34.61
CA ILE A 345 0.96 -4.26 33.72
C ILE A 345 2.00 -5.37 33.70
N MET A 346 1.72 -6.51 34.35
CA MET A 346 2.59 -7.69 34.24
C MET A 346 2.59 -8.24 32.81
N GLN A 347 3.77 -8.67 32.37
CA GLN A 347 3.93 -9.36 31.08
C GLN A 347 3.18 -10.70 31.09
N LEU A 348 2.71 -11.11 29.93
CA LEU A 348 2.09 -12.42 29.79
C LEU A 348 3.12 -13.54 30.04
N ARG A 349 2.73 -14.57 30.76
CA ARG A 349 3.63 -15.70 31.10
C ARG A 349 4.26 -16.37 29.87
N ARG A 350 3.57 -16.34 28.73
CA ARG A 350 4.09 -16.87 27.46
C ARG A 350 5.33 -16.11 26.95
N GLU A 351 5.48 -14.82 27.31
CA GLU A 351 6.58 -13.96 26.89
C GLU A 351 7.77 -14.01 27.87
N THR A 352 7.53 -14.47 29.10
CA THR A 352 8.52 -14.52 30.17
C THR A 352 8.96 -15.93 30.55
N ARG A 353 8.69 -16.91 29.69
CA ARG A 353 9.12 -18.30 29.95
C ARG A 353 10.64 -18.38 30.01
N PRO A 354 11.21 -18.95 31.08
CA PRO A 354 12.66 -19.02 31.25
C PRO A 354 13.34 -20.10 30.39
N PHE A 355 12.54 -20.88 29.60
CA PHE A 355 13.03 -21.98 28.76
C PHE A 355 12.06 -22.25 27.58
#